data_897459a7d150eb4ecaafb34f9111027d
#
_entry.id   897459a7d150eb4ecaafb34f9111027d
#
_cell.length_a   1.000
_cell.length_b   1.000
_cell.length_c   1.000
_cell.angle_alpha   90.00
_cell.angle_beta   90.00
_cell.angle_gamma   90.00
#
_symmetry.space_group_name_H-M   'P 1'
#
loop_
_entity.id
_entity.type
_entity.pdbx_description
1 polymer ?
#
loop_
_entity_poly.entity_id
_entity_poly.type
_entity_poly.pdbx_seq_one_letter_code
_entity_poly.pdbx_strand_id
1 'polypeptide(L)'
;MKVVRQGEAFSVQSSKQESGQISKCTIVLRELGSGKYENEYACSMLGPLAACRFYEGDVVAATMRFSVHEYQGQVFQEILLTDIVKLGK
;
A
#
# COMPACT_ATOMS: atom_id res chain seq x y z
N MET A 1 5.76 -2.12 -11.06
CA MET A 1 6.24 -2.73 -9.82
C MET A 1 5.72 -4.15 -9.69
N LYS A 2 6.39 -4.94 -8.90
CA LYS A 2 6.02 -6.32 -8.66
C LYS A 2 5.55 -6.49 -7.23
N VAL A 3 4.46 -7.24 -7.03
CA VAL A 3 3.93 -7.52 -5.70
C VAL A 3 4.81 -8.55 -5.00
N VAL A 4 5.32 -8.19 -3.82
CA VAL A 4 6.08 -9.13 -2.99
C VAL A 4 5.11 -9.90 -2.10
N ARG A 5 4.21 -9.19 -1.43
CA ARG A 5 3.17 -9.81 -0.62
C ARG A 5 2.11 -8.78 -0.26
N GLN A 6 0.94 -9.27 0.09
CA GLN A 6 -0.16 -8.45 0.57
C GLN A 6 -0.67 -9.05 1.88
N GLY A 7 -0.81 -8.21 2.90
CA GLY A 7 -1.36 -8.63 4.17
C GLY A 7 -2.88 -8.73 4.14
N GLU A 8 -3.45 -9.15 5.26
CA GLU A 8 -4.90 -9.21 5.40
C GLU A 8 -5.45 -7.82 5.68
N ALA A 9 -6.66 -7.55 5.17
CA ALA A 9 -7.34 -6.31 5.45
C ALA A 9 -7.88 -6.31 6.88
N PHE A 10 -7.81 -5.15 7.51
CA PHE A 10 -8.36 -4.96 8.85
C PHE A 10 -9.01 -3.57 8.91
N SER A 11 -9.89 -3.38 9.89
CA SER A 11 -10.59 -2.11 10.04
C SER A 11 -9.81 -1.17 10.93
N VAL A 12 -9.74 0.09 10.52
CA VAL A 12 -9.15 1.16 11.32
C VAL A 12 -10.17 2.28 11.46
N GLN A 13 -10.01 3.11 12.47
CA GLN A 13 -10.92 4.24 12.66
C GLN A 13 -10.64 5.33 11.64
N SER A 14 -11.72 5.92 11.14
CA SER A 14 -11.62 7.03 10.21
C SER A 14 -12.71 8.04 10.51
N SER A 15 -12.33 9.30 10.69
CA SER A 15 -13.30 10.38 10.92
C SER A 15 -14.05 10.74 9.64
N LYS A 16 -13.63 10.22 8.50
CA LYS A 16 -14.23 10.54 7.20
C LYS A 16 -15.32 9.57 6.78
N GLN A 17 -15.51 8.48 7.55
CA GLN A 17 -16.51 7.46 7.24
C GLN A 17 -17.68 7.56 8.22
N GLU A 18 -18.90 7.35 7.73
CA GLU A 18 -20.10 7.39 8.57
C GLU A 18 -20.02 6.36 9.70
N SER A 19 -19.51 5.18 9.41
CA SER A 19 -19.35 4.12 10.39
C SER A 19 -18.20 4.37 11.34
N GLY A 20 -17.34 5.36 11.03
CA GLY A 20 -16.12 5.61 11.80
C GLY A 20 -15.03 4.61 11.54
N GLN A 21 -15.21 3.72 10.56
CA GLN A 21 -14.23 2.68 10.25
C GLN A 21 -13.99 2.59 8.76
N ILE A 22 -12.77 2.22 8.39
CA ILE A 22 -12.38 2.01 7.01
C ILE A 22 -11.45 0.81 6.97
N SER A 23 -11.54 0.02 5.92
CA SER A 23 -10.64 -1.12 5.73
C SER A 23 -9.25 -0.64 5.36
N LYS A 24 -8.23 -1.29 5.90
CA LYS A 24 -6.83 -0.99 5.61
C LYS A 24 -6.08 -2.27 5.37
N CYS A 25 -5.15 -2.23 4.44
CA CYS A 25 -4.32 -3.37 4.08
C CYS A 25 -2.92 -2.88 3.72
N THR A 26 -1.90 -3.64 4.10
CA THR A 26 -0.52 -3.32 3.72
C THR A 26 -0.11 -4.22 2.55
N ILE A 27 0.50 -3.61 1.55
CA ILE A 27 1.06 -4.34 0.41
C ILE A 27 2.51 -3.93 0.23
N VAL A 28 3.38 -4.90 0.00
CA VAL A 28 4.80 -4.64 -0.26
C VAL A 28 5.03 -4.77 -1.75
N LEU A 29 5.55 -3.70 -2.36
CA LEU A 29 5.86 -3.63 -3.77
C LEU A 29 7.35 -3.46 -3.95
N ARG A 30 7.89 -4.04 -5.04
CA ARG A 30 9.29 -3.92 -5.40
C ARG A 30 9.40 -3.31 -6.79
N GLU A 31 10.40 -2.45 -6.97
CA GLU A 31 10.67 -1.90 -8.29
C GLU A 31 11.04 -3.01 -9.27
N LEU A 32 10.62 -2.84 -10.51
CA LEU A 32 11.07 -3.73 -11.59
C LEU A 32 12.46 -3.31 -12.01
N GLY A 33 13.35 -4.29 -12.10
CA GLY A 33 14.71 -4.03 -12.50
C GLY A 33 15.52 -5.30 -12.46
N SER A 34 16.76 -5.22 -12.89
CA SER A 34 17.70 -6.34 -12.89
C SER A 34 18.83 -6.14 -11.88
N GLY A 35 18.78 -5.10 -11.06
CA GLY A 35 19.81 -4.79 -10.10
C GLY A 35 19.64 -5.54 -8.80
N LYS A 36 20.71 -5.56 -8.00
CA LYS A 36 20.66 -6.15 -6.67
C LYS A 36 19.95 -5.27 -5.66
N TYR A 37 19.79 -4.00 -5.96
CA TYR A 37 19.37 -2.99 -4.98
C TYR A 37 18.05 -2.35 -5.38
N GLU A 38 17.11 -3.18 -5.81
CA GLU A 38 15.76 -2.69 -6.09
C GLU A 38 15.09 -2.27 -4.81
N ASN A 39 14.46 -1.11 -4.85
CA ASN A 39 13.77 -0.58 -3.68
C ASN A 39 12.45 -1.31 -3.47
N GLU A 40 12.12 -1.51 -2.20
CA GLU A 40 10.83 -2.04 -1.79
C GLU A 40 10.06 -0.99 -1.03
N TYR A 41 8.74 -1.01 -1.19
CA TYR A 41 7.86 -0.05 -0.55
C TYR A 41 6.76 -0.79 0.19
N ALA A 42 6.63 -0.51 1.49
CA ALA A 42 5.51 -1.00 2.27
C ALA A 42 4.42 0.06 2.21
N CYS A 43 3.36 -0.23 1.47
CA CYS A 43 2.32 0.74 1.17
C CYS A 43 1.03 0.39 1.88
N SER A 44 0.23 1.40 2.17
CA SER A 44 -1.10 1.23 2.74
C SER A 44 -2.15 1.39 1.66
N MET A 45 -3.14 0.51 1.67
CA MET A 45 -4.33 0.63 0.83
C MET A 45 -5.53 0.81 1.75
N LEU A 46 -6.39 1.77 1.43
CA LEU A 46 -7.56 2.10 2.25
C LEU A 46 -8.84 1.92 1.44
N GLY A 47 -9.91 1.57 2.17
CA GLY A 47 -11.24 1.48 1.58
C GLY A 47 -11.34 0.44 0.48
N PRO A 48 -11.92 0.80 -0.68
CA PRO A 48 -12.09 -0.16 -1.77
C PRO A 48 -10.80 -0.78 -2.27
N LEU A 49 -9.68 -0.04 -2.21
CA LEU A 49 -8.38 -0.59 -2.62
C LEU A 49 -7.94 -1.71 -1.69
N ALA A 50 -8.26 -1.61 -0.40
CA ALA A 50 -7.89 -2.65 0.56
C ALA A 50 -8.63 -3.96 0.29
N ALA A 51 -9.76 -3.90 -0.41
CA ALA A 51 -10.52 -5.09 -0.79
C ALA A 51 -9.97 -5.77 -2.04
N CYS A 52 -9.14 -5.07 -2.82
CA CYS A 52 -8.51 -5.67 -4.00
C CYS A 52 -7.45 -6.66 -3.58
N ARG A 53 -7.37 -7.78 -4.28
CA ARG A 53 -6.42 -8.82 -3.94
C ARG A 53 -5.39 -8.99 -5.05
N PHE A 54 -4.12 -8.92 -4.66
CA PHE A 54 -2.98 -9.12 -5.55
C PHE A 54 -2.15 -10.27 -5.01
N TYR A 55 -1.40 -10.91 -5.89
CA TYR A 55 -0.64 -12.10 -5.53
C TYR A 55 0.83 -11.87 -5.78
N GLU A 56 1.67 -12.60 -5.06
CA GLU A 56 3.11 -12.53 -5.22
C GLU A 56 3.48 -12.72 -6.68
N GLY A 57 4.30 -11.83 -7.18
CA GLY A 57 4.75 -11.86 -8.57
C GLY A 57 3.90 -11.05 -9.54
N ASP A 58 2.71 -10.60 -9.13
CA ASP A 58 1.90 -9.74 -9.98
C ASP A 58 2.64 -8.46 -10.30
N VAL A 59 2.54 -8.00 -11.56
CA VAL A 59 3.10 -6.72 -11.96
C VAL A 59 2.00 -5.69 -11.97
N VAL A 60 2.23 -4.58 -11.30
CA VAL A 60 1.21 -3.54 -11.09
C VAL A 60 1.78 -2.16 -11.39
N ALA A 61 0.90 -1.26 -11.80
CA ALA A 61 1.17 0.17 -11.83
C ALA A 61 0.44 0.78 -10.63
N ALA A 62 1.15 1.57 -9.84
CA ALA A 62 0.60 2.12 -8.62
C ALA A 62 0.93 3.60 -8.51
N THR A 63 -0.03 4.37 -8.00
CA THR A 63 0.19 5.77 -7.68
C THR A 63 0.36 5.88 -6.17
N MET A 64 1.48 6.42 -5.75
CA MET A 64 1.85 6.51 -4.35
C MET A 64 1.81 7.95 -3.87
N ARG A 65 1.33 8.13 -2.68
CA ARG A 65 1.39 9.41 -1.99
C ARG A 65 2.25 9.24 -0.76
N PHE A 66 3.29 10.06 -0.65
CA PHE A 66 4.23 10.00 0.47
C PHE A 66 3.87 11.08 1.48
N SER A 67 3.86 10.72 2.75
CA SER A 67 3.63 11.68 3.82
C SER A 67 4.52 11.35 5.00
N VAL A 68 4.73 12.35 5.85
CA VAL A 68 5.57 12.22 7.04
C VAL A 68 4.71 12.60 8.25
N HIS A 69 4.76 11.76 9.28
CA HIS A 69 4.05 12.01 10.52
C HIS A 69 5.04 12.03 11.67
N GLU A 70 4.83 12.97 12.59
CA GLU A 70 5.60 13.01 13.84
C GLU A 70 4.69 12.58 14.99
N TYR A 71 5.22 11.74 15.86
CA TYR A 71 4.51 11.29 17.03
C TYR A 71 5.51 11.01 18.15
N GLN A 72 5.37 11.73 19.26
CA GLN A 72 6.22 11.58 20.44
C GLN A 72 7.71 11.68 20.12
N GLY A 73 8.08 12.66 19.29
CA GLY A 73 9.47 12.89 18.92
C GLY A 73 10.02 11.96 17.87
N GLN A 74 9.21 11.04 17.36
CA GLN A 74 9.61 10.13 16.29
C GLN A 74 8.98 10.54 14.97
N VAL A 75 9.71 10.31 13.89
CA VAL A 75 9.26 10.65 12.54
C VAL A 75 8.98 9.35 11.79
N PHE A 76 7.76 9.24 11.26
CA PHE A 76 7.33 8.08 10.49
C PHE A 76 6.99 8.50 9.07
N GLN A 77 7.43 7.71 8.12
CA GLN A 77 7.02 7.89 6.73
C GLN A 77 5.91 6.92 6.40
N GLU A 78 4.87 7.43 5.75
CA GLU A 78 3.76 6.61 5.28
C GLU A 78 3.65 6.73 3.78
N ILE A 79 3.44 5.59 3.12
CA ILE A 79 3.21 5.53 1.69
C ILE A 79 1.79 5.02 1.50
N LEU A 80 0.94 5.87 0.92
CA LEU A 80 -0.46 5.54 0.67
C LEU A 80 -0.66 5.32 -0.82
N LEU A 81 -1.22 4.18 -1.19
CA LEU A 81 -1.62 3.95 -2.57
C LEU A 81 -2.95 4.65 -2.83
N THR A 82 -2.97 5.53 -3.81
CA THR A 82 -4.20 6.19 -4.24
C THR A 82 -4.81 5.47 -5.44
N ASP A 83 -4.02 4.67 -6.12
CA ASP A 83 -4.50 3.84 -7.23
C ASP A 83 -3.54 2.69 -7.46
N ILE A 84 -4.05 1.55 -7.90
CA ILE A 84 -3.24 0.40 -8.26
C ILE A 84 -3.97 -0.41 -9.33
N VAL A 85 -3.23 -0.76 -10.38
CA VAL A 85 -3.78 -1.50 -11.52
C VAL A 85 -2.84 -2.64 -11.85
N LYS A 86 -3.40 -3.84 -11.98
CA LYS A 86 -2.62 -5.01 -12.39
C LYS A 86 -2.36 -4.92 -13.89
N LEU A 87 -1.10 -5.11 -14.26
CA LEU A 87 -0.66 -5.10 -15.65
C LEU A 87 -0.55 -6.53 -16.16
N GLY A 88 -0.95 -6.73 -17.40
CA GLY A 88 -0.90 -8.03 -18.02
C GLY A 88 -2.00 -8.96 -17.49
N LYS A 89 -1.66 -10.20 -17.44
CA LYS A 89 -2.63 -11.24 -17.07
C LYS A 89 -2.63 -11.51 -15.59
#